data_f97c5ecc21491cb7b1d5977c3902b201
#
_entry.id   f97c5ecc21491cb7b1d5977c3902b201
#
_cell.length_a   1.000
_cell.length_b   1.000
_cell.length_c   1.000
_cell.angle_alpha   90.00
_cell.angle_beta   90.00
_cell.angle_gamma   90.00
#
_symmetry.space_group_name_H-M   'P 1'
#
loop_
_entity.id
_entity.type
_entity.pdbx_description
1 polymer ?
#
loop_
_entity_poly.entity_id
_entity_poly.type
_entity_poly.pdbx_seq_one_letter_code
_entity_poly.pdbx_strand_id
1 'polypeptide(L)'
;GMVTLYLGKLNIPKLLSMREKELKTFEEEAQKLQDATSKKAIGRKKEVDKKIAALKKQIEGLADKPKKEIVVSTYLTVKYADKAWALYAANDMDYGKFYGNYAVYQRQIRDAKEEGLKIFDVFGTIGRPHSDSRLSGLYEFKKKWGGEYTEFIGEFDYIENRPMYFMYKKLIPMYHKMVNKKLRKQVQQYEP
;
A
#
# COMPACT_ATOMS: atom_id res chain seq x y z
N GLY A 1 2.63 -24.50 9.93
CA GLY A 1 2.41 -23.19 9.31
C GLY A 1 3.30 -22.14 9.97
N MET A 2 3.68 -21.13 9.22
CA MET A 2 4.52 -20.03 9.70
C MET A 2 3.83 -18.71 9.43
N VAL A 3 3.95 -17.77 10.39
CA VAL A 3 3.46 -16.40 10.26
C VAL A 3 4.67 -15.46 10.20
N THR A 4 4.70 -14.56 9.23
CA THR A 4 5.76 -13.59 9.06
C THR A 4 5.16 -12.19 9.00
N LEU A 5 5.69 -11.28 9.83
CA LEU A 5 5.35 -9.86 9.79
C LEU A 5 6.44 -9.11 9.00
N TYR A 6 6.04 -8.48 7.90
CA TYR A 6 6.91 -7.63 7.10
C TYR A 6 6.70 -6.16 7.48
N LEU A 7 7.81 -5.44 7.63
CA LEU A 7 7.80 -4.01 7.94
C LEU A 7 8.49 -3.23 6.82
N GLY A 8 7.74 -2.38 6.15
CA GLY A 8 8.26 -1.42 5.19
C GLY A 8 8.72 -0.16 5.91
N LYS A 9 10.03 0.06 5.91
CA LYS A 9 10.64 1.20 6.59
C LYS A 9 11.11 2.24 5.60
N LEU A 10 10.83 3.50 5.89
CA LEU A 10 11.32 4.65 5.15
C LEU A 10 12.40 5.37 5.97
N ASN A 11 13.61 5.41 5.43
CA ASN A 11 14.71 6.15 6.02
C ASN A 11 14.68 7.58 5.48
N ILE A 12 14.10 8.51 6.25
CA ILE A 12 13.92 9.91 5.84
C ILE A 12 15.25 10.61 5.58
N PRO A 13 16.30 10.53 6.46
CA PRO A 13 17.58 11.15 6.20
C PRO A 13 18.23 10.68 4.90
N LYS A 14 18.20 9.36 4.66
CA LYS A 14 18.77 8.79 3.43
C LYS A 14 18.00 9.26 2.19
N LEU A 15 16.67 9.31 2.27
CA LEU A 15 15.84 9.79 1.17
C LEU A 15 16.13 11.27 0.86
N LEU A 16 16.24 12.12 1.88
CA LEU A 16 16.62 13.55 1.72
C LEU A 16 17.95 13.67 1.00
N SER A 17 18.99 12.99 1.51
CA SER A 17 20.33 13.03 0.89
C SER A 17 20.31 12.55 -0.58
N MET A 18 19.50 11.54 -0.91
CA MET A 18 19.34 11.10 -2.30
C MET A 18 18.65 12.16 -3.18
N ARG A 19 17.60 12.83 -2.67
CA ARG A 19 16.89 13.87 -3.41
C ARG A 19 17.72 15.13 -3.59
N GLU A 20 18.52 15.50 -2.60
CA GLU A 20 19.47 16.64 -2.70
C GLU A 20 20.55 16.38 -3.76
N LYS A 21 21.11 15.14 -3.81
CA LYS A 21 22.07 14.76 -4.86
C LYS A 21 21.44 14.77 -6.24
N GLU A 22 20.24 14.24 -6.37
CA GLU A 22 19.48 14.23 -7.62
C GLU A 22 19.19 15.67 -8.09
N LEU A 23 18.76 16.54 -7.17
CA LEU A 23 18.52 17.95 -7.43
C LEU A 23 19.77 18.63 -7.97
N LYS A 24 20.92 18.46 -7.31
CA LYS A 24 22.20 19.02 -7.75
C LYS A 24 22.56 18.57 -9.17
N THR A 25 22.38 17.29 -9.49
CA THR A 25 22.63 16.76 -10.83
C THR A 25 21.76 17.43 -11.90
N PHE A 26 20.47 17.65 -11.61
CA PHE A 26 19.59 18.34 -12.55
C PHE A 26 19.86 19.85 -12.61
N GLU A 27 20.29 20.50 -11.55
CA GLU A 27 20.71 21.90 -11.57
C GLU A 27 21.97 22.08 -12.41
N GLU A 28 22.94 21.19 -12.32
CA GLU A 28 24.13 21.17 -13.19
C GLU A 28 23.75 20.93 -14.66
N GLU A 29 22.79 20.05 -14.95
CA GLU A 29 22.26 19.82 -16.32
C GLU A 29 21.54 21.06 -16.85
N ALA A 30 20.71 21.71 -16.03
CA ALA A 30 20.01 22.95 -16.40
C ALA A 30 20.98 24.07 -16.75
N GLN A 31 22.06 24.17 -15.99
CA GLN A 31 23.12 25.18 -16.22
C GLN A 31 23.82 24.95 -17.57
N LYS A 32 24.13 23.72 -17.92
CA LYS A 32 24.71 23.37 -19.24
C LYS A 32 23.77 23.65 -20.43
N LEU A 33 22.47 23.66 -20.17
CA LEU A 33 21.42 23.93 -21.16
C LEU A 33 20.99 25.41 -21.20
N GLN A 34 21.66 26.30 -20.45
CA GLN A 34 21.23 27.67 -20.30
C GLN A 34 21.28 28.46 -21.63
N ASP A 35 22.34 28.26 -22.41
CA ASP A 35 22.57 28.92 -23.67
C ASP A 35 22.16 28.11 -24.90
N ALA A 36 21.39 27.08 -24.70
CA ALA A 36 21.00 26.15 -25.76
C ALA A 36 19.95 26.77 -26.69
N THR A 37 20.29 26.86 -27.96
CA THR A 37 19.43 27.48 -29.02
C THR A 37 18.61 26.44 -29.81
N SER A 38 19.01 25.18 -29.79
CA SER A 38 18.30 24.15 -30.55
C SER A 38 16.94 23.81 -29.93
N LYS A 39 15.93 23.56 -30.77
CA LYS A 39 14.56 23.19 -30.33
C LYS A 39 14.56 21.98 -29.39
N LYS A 40 15.43 20.97 -29.64
CA LYS A 40 15.59 19.78 -28.79
C LYS A 40 16.14 20.13 -27.41
N ALA A 41 17.14 21.00 -27.34
CA ALA A 41 17.75 21.39 -26.06
C ALA A 41 16.82 22.28 -25.23
N ILE A 42 16.03 23.16 -25.88
CA ILE A 42 15.01 23.95 -25.22
C ILE A 42 13.90 23.03 -24.62
N GLY A 43 13.48 22.00 -25.37
CA GLY A 43 12.55 20.99 -24.86
C GLY A 43 13.11 20.25 -23.65
N ARG A 44 14.38 19.83 -23.71
CA ARG A 44 15.05 19.16 -22.58
C ARG A 44 15.19 20.06 -21.37
N LYS A 45 15.53 21.33 -21.56
CA LYS A 45 15.58 22.30 -20.45
C LYS A 45 14.26 22.41 -19.72
N LYS A 46 13.13 22.53 -20.43
CA LYS A 46 11.79 22.55 -19.81
C LYS A 46 11.48 21.30 -18.99
N GLU A 47 11.93 20.12 -19.43
CA GLU A 47 11.76 18.87 -18.66
C GLU A 47 12.60 18.89 -17.39
N VAL A 48 13.86 19.33 -17.49
CA VAL A 48 14.78 19.44 -16.35
C VAL A 48 14.25 20.43 -15.32
N ASP A 49 13.80 21.61 -15.76
CA ASP A 49 13.22 22.64 -14.87
C ASP A 49 11.99 22.11 -14.12
N LYS A 50 11.12 21.35 -14.79
CA LYS A 50 9.98 20.67 -14.14
C LYS A 50 10.44 19.66 -13.09
N LYS A 51 11.49 18.88 -13.35
CA LYS A 51 12.04 17.92 -12.40
C LYS A 51 12.65 18.62 -11.19
N ILE A 52 13.39 19.71 -11.40
CA ILE A 52 13.95 20.55 -10.34
C ILE A 52 12.83 21.05 -9.42
N ALA A 53 11.79 21.63 -9.99
CA ALA A 53 10.65 22.14 -9.21
C ALA A 53 9.96 21.03 -8.39
N ALA A 54 9.77 19.85 -9.00
CA ALA A 54 9.19 18.70 -8.32
C ALA A 54 10.08 18.18 -7.18
N LEU A 55 11.40 18.12 -7.38
CA LEU A 55 12.36 17.70 -6.36
C LEU A 55 12.42 18.68 -5.19
N LYS A 56 12.46 19.99 -5.46
CA LYS A 56 12.42 21.05 -4.41
C LYS A 56 11.17 20.87 -3.54
N LYS A 57 10.00 20.72 -4.15
CA LYS A 57 8.75 20.46 -3.42
C LYS A 57 8.78 19.17 -2.60
N GLN A 58 9.45 18.12 -3.10
CA GLN A 58 9.61 16.86 -2.34
C GLN A 58 10.52 17.06 -1.14
N ILE A 59 11.65 17.76 -1.29
CA ILE A 59 12.60 18.07 -0.22
C ILE A 59 11.94 18.91 0.87
N GLU A 60 11.23 19.97 0.49
CA GLU A 60 10.44 20.79 1.43
C GLU A 60 9.43 19.95 2.20
N GLY A 61 8.67 19.12 1.52
CA GLY A 61 7.67 18.22 2.16
C GLY A 61 8.28 17.12 3.04
N LEU A 62 9.60 16.93 3.01
CA LEU A 62 10.33 16.03 3.91
C LEU A 62 11.02 16.76 5.06
N ALA A 63 11.21 18.08 4.97
CA ALA A 63 11.92 18.88 5.97
C ALA A 63 11.26 18.82 7.35
N ASP A 64 9.93 18.81 7.38
CA ASP A 64 9.10 18.74 8.60
C ASP A 64 8.87 17.31 9.10
N LYS A 65 9.37 16.30 8.39
CA LYS A 65 9.19 14.91 8.77
C LYS A 65 10.26 14.45 9.77
N PRO A 66 9.98 13.42 10.60
CA PRO A 66 10.95 12.92 11.57
C PRO A 66 12.26 12.51 10.90
N LYS A 67 13.40 13.06 11.37
CA LYS A 67 14.74 12.75 10.86
C LYS A 67 15.22 11.37 11.33
N LYS A 68 14.42 10.33 11.13
CA LYS A 68 14.70 8.95 11.52
C LYS A 68 14.09 7.97 10.52
N GLU A 69 14.37 6.70 10.74
CA GLU A 69 13.67 5.60 10.06
C GLU A 69 12.28 5.42 10.68
N ILE A 70 11.26 5.32 9.85
CA ILE A 70 9.87 5.12 10.26
C ILE A 70 9.24 3.94 9.52
N VAL A 71 8.31 3.24 10.17
CA VAL A 71 7.53 2.18 9.55
C VAL A 71 6.35 2.83 8.82
N VAL A 72 6.26 2.63 7.51
CA VAL A 72 5.22 3.22 6.66
C VAL A 72 4.26 2.19 6.06
N SER A 73 4.61 0.92 6.16
CA SER A 73 3.79 -0.18 5.64
C SER A 73 4.07 -1.45 6.43
N THR A 74 3.03 -2.22 6.73
CA THR A 74 3.15 -3.51 7.41
C THR A 74 2.27 -4.54 6.72
N TYR A 75 2.76 -5.78 6.63
CA TYR A 75 2.01 -6.89 6.08
C TYR A 75 2.21 -8.15 6.92
N LEU A 76 1.12 -8.83 7.20
CA LEU A 76 1.14 -10.15 7.82
C LEU A 76 0.95 -11.20 6.72
N THR A 77 1.93 -12.09 6.58
CA THR A 77 1.90 -13.21 5.65
C THR A 77 1.79 -14.52 6.43
N VAL A 78 0.85 -15.35 6.04
CA VAL A 78 0.72 -16.71 6.57
C VAL A 78 1.20 -17.67 5.50
N LYS A 79 1.99 -18.69 5.92
CA LYS A 79 2.52 -19.73 5.04
C LYS A 79 2.10 -21.10 5.56
N TYR A 80 1.57 -21.91 4.68
CA TYR A 80 1.20 -23.30 4.99
C TYR A 80 1.31 -24.15 3.73
N ALA A 81 1.89 -25.33 3.86
CA ALA A 81 2.23 -26.21 2.74
C ALA A 81 3.05 -25.46 1.67
N ASP A 82 2.60 -25.42 0.44
CA ASP A 82 3.24 -24.79 -0.70
C ASP A 82 2.63 -23.42 -1.07
N LYS A 83 1.88 -22.81 -0.12
CA LYS A 83 1.15 -21.56 -0.35
C LYS A 83 1.45 -20.50 0.72
N ALA A 84 1.49 -19.23 0.28
CA ALA A 84 1.51 -18.07 1.16
C ALA A 84 0.30 -17.18 0.90
N TRP A 85 -0.19 -16.53 1.96
CA TRP A 85 -1.30 -15.55 1.91
C TRP A 85 -0.84 -14.21 2.47
N ALA A 86 -0.98 -13.15 1.69
CA ALA A 86 -0.85 -11.77 2.17
C ALA A 86 -2.14 -11.36 2.88
N LEU A 87 -2.27 -11.76 4.18
CA LEU A 87 -3.55 -11.78 4.89
C LEU A 87 -4.01 -10.39 5.34
N TYR A 88 -3.14 -9.63 5.99
CA TYR A 88 -3.44 -8.31 6.51
C TYR A 88 -2.38 -7.29 6.11
N ALA A 89 -2.81 -6.07 5.87
CA ALA A 89 -1.94 -4.95 5.54
C ALA A 89 -2.38 -3.68 6.27
N ALA A 90 -1.41 -2.89 6.71
CA ALA A 90 -1.62 -1.53 7.17
C ALA A 90 -0.60 -0.61 6.52
N ASN A 91 -1.05 0.54 6.02
CA ASN A 91 -0.21 1.52 5.35
C ASN A 91 -0.47 2.90 5.92
N ASP A 92 0.60 3.65 6.15
CA ASP A 92 0.50 5.04 6.52
C ASP A 92 0.21 5.88 5.26
N MET A 93 -0.96 6.49 5.22
CA MET A 93 -1.44 7.24 4.06
C MET A 93 -0.64 8.52 3.81
N ASP A 94 -0.06 9.13 4.85
CA ASP A 94 0.78 10.32 4.74
C ASP A 94 2.07 10.05 3.95
N TYR A 95 2.49 8.79 3.93
CA TYR A 95 3.67 8.31 3.23
C TYR A 95 3.37 7.47 1.99
N GLY A 96 2.10 7.40 1.57
CA GLY A 96 1.65 6.59 0.42
C GLY A 96 2.42 6.88 -0.88
N LYS A 97 2.83 8.14 -1.10
CA LYS A 97 3.62 8.56 -2.27
C LYS A 97 5.01 7.92 -2.36
N PHE A 98 5.50 7.29 -1.31
CA PHE A 98 6.80 6.60 -1.30
C PHE A 98 6.69 5.11 -1.60
N TYR A 99 5.49 4.62 -1.90
CA TYR A 99 5.25 3.25 -2.36
C TYR A 99 5.78 2.15 -1.42
N GLY A 100 5.79 2.38 -0.12
CA GLY A 100 6.26 1.41 0.87
C GLY A 100 5.54 0.06 0.78
N ASN A 101 4.24 0.07 0.49
CA ASN A 101 3.43 -1.11 0.26
C ASN A 101 3.94 -1.96 -0.93
N TYR A 102 4.36 -1.32 -2.03
CA TYR A 102 4.92 -2.04 -3.19
C TYR A 102 6.25 -2.72 -2.84
N ALA A 103 7.12 -2.03 -2.10
CA ALA A 103 8.40 -2.59 -1.69
C ALA A 103 8.22 -3.83 -0.79
N VAL A 104 7.29 -3.76 0.18
CA VAL A 104 6.98 -4.90 1.05
C VAL A 104 6.36 -6.04 0.26
N TYR A 105 5.42 -5.74 -0.63
CA TYR A 105 4.77 -6.78 -1.45
C TYR A 105 5.76 -7.51 -2.36
N GLN A 106 6.65 -6.76 -3.00
CA GLN A 106 7.73 -7.33 -3.80
C GLN A 106 8.63 -8.26 -2.98
N ARG A 107 8.94 -7.86 -1.74
CA ARG A 107 9.74 -8.68 -0.83
C ARG A 107 9.04 -9.98 -0.46
N GLN A 108 7.75 -9.93 -0.14
CA GLN A 108 6.94 -11.11 0.17
C GLN A 108 6.92 -12.12 -0.98
N ILE A 109 6.70 -11.62 -2.22
CA ILE A 109 6.67 -12.48 -3.42
C ILE A 109 8.05 -13.10 -3.65
N ARG A 110 9.12 -12.33 -3.47
CA ARG A 110 10.49 -12.82 -3.61
C ARG A 110 10.80 -13.91 -2.60
N ASP A 111 10.50 -13.68 -1.33
CA ASP A 111 10.71 -14.67 -0.27
C ASP A 111 9.91 -15.93 -0.50
N ALA A 112 8.66 -15.81 -0.90
CA ALA A 112 7.82 -16.97 -1.26
C ALA A 112 8.43 -17.79 -2.40
N LYS A 113 9.00 -17.13 -3.42
CA LYS A 113 9.69 -17.78 -4.52
C LYS A 113 11.00 -18.44 -4.07
N GLU A 114 11.81 -17.76 -3.27
CA GLU A 114 13.07 -18.28 -2.73
C GLU A 114 12.84 -19.50 -1.81
N GLU A 115 11.73 -19.52 -1.10
CA GLU A 115 11.29 -20.67 -0.27
C GLU A 115 10.65 -21.81 -1.07
N GLY A 116 10.49 -21.66 -2.39
CA GLY A 116 9.93 -22.69 -3.26
C GLY A 116 8.42 -22.85 -3.16
N LEU A 117 7.70 -21.85 -2.61
CA LEU A 117 6.25 -21.85 -2.57
C LEU A 117 5.66 -21.72 -3.98
N LYS A 118 4.62 -22.51 -4.27
CA LYS A 118 4.00 -22.56 -5.60
C LYS A 118 2.96 -21.46 -5.81
N ILE A 119 2.29 -21.04 -4.74
CA ILE A 119 1.18 -20.10 -4.80
C ILE A 119 1.43 -18.95 -3.82
N PHE A 120 1.37 -17.73 -4.32
CA PHE A 120 1.28 -16.52 -3.50
C PHE A 120 -0.11 -15.89 -3.67
N ASP A 121 -0.95 -16.05 -2.65
CA ASP A 121 -2.32 -15.57 -2.65
C ASP A 121 -2.36 -14.13 -2.10
N VAL A 122 -2.76 -13.22 -2.95
CA VAL A 122 -2.90 -11.80 -2.60
C VAL A 122 -4.15 -11.50 -1.77
N PHE A 123 -4.84 -12.56 -1.34
CA PHE A 123 -6.03 -12.54 -0.53
C PHE A 123 -7.23 -11.83 -1.16
N GLY A 124 -8.36 -11.75 -0.40
CA GLY A 124 -9.64 -11.29 -0.91
C GLY A 124 -9.63 -9.95 -1.64
N THR A 125 -10.39 -9.90 -2.71
CA THR A 125 -10.77 -8.67 -3.42
C THR A 125 -12.23 -8.80 -3.83
N ILE A 126 -12.89 -7.69 -4.08
CA ILE A 126 -14.15 -7.73 -4.81
C ILE A 126 -13.87 -8.08 -6.27
N GLY A 127 -14.79 -8.76 -6.93
CA GLY A 127 -14.73 -8.99 -8.38
C GLY A 127 -14.46 -7.70 -9.17
N ARG A 128 -14.72 -7.63 -10.44
CA ARG A 128 -14.49 -6.40 -11.22
C ARG A 128 -15.29 -5.24 -10.64
N PRO A 129 -14.67 -4.29 -9.91
CA PRO A 129 -15.41 -3.17 -9.34
C PRO A 129 -15.85 -2.22 -10.44
N HIS A 130 -17.02 -1.62 -10.29
CA HIS A 130 -17.33 -0.40 -11.02
C HIS A 130 -16.32 0.69 -10.67
N SER A 131 -15.97 1.56 -11.62
CA SER A 131 -14.93 2.58 -11.49
C SER A 131 -15.01 3.45 -10.23
N ASP A 132 -16.21 3.62 -9.68
CA ASP A 132 -16.49 4.48 -8.53
C ASP A 132 -16.47 3.75 -7.16
N SER A 133 -16.12 2.47 -7.14
CA SER A 133 -16.08 1.74 -5.87
C SER A 133 -14.84 2.11 -5.06
N ARG A 134 -15.00 2.26 -3.73
CA ARG A 134 -13.90 2.52 -2.79
C ARG A 134 -12.80 1.43 -2.84
N LEU A 135 -13.12 0.26 -3.36
CA LEU A 135 -12.22 -0.89 -3.44
C LEU A 135 -11.57 -1.03 -4.83
N SER A 136 -11.87 -0.13 -5.78
CA SER A 136 -11.25 -0.12 -7.11
C SER A 136 -9.72 -0.01 -7.04
N GLY A 137 -9.20 0.85 -6.16
CA GLY A 137 -7.77 1.01 -5.93
C GLY A 137 -7.08 -0.27 -5.44
N LEU A 138 -7.74 -1.04 -4.57
CA LEU A 138 -7.22 -2.33 -4.09
C LEU A 138 -7.21 -3.37 -5.21
N TYR A 139 -8.27 -3.45 -6.01
CA TYR A 139 -8.34 -4.33 -7.17
C TYR A 139 -7.23 -4.01 -8.17
N GLU A 140 -7.08 -2.74 -8.56
CA GLU A 140 -6.03 -2.31 -9.49
C GLU A 140 -4.62 -2.54 -8.93
N PHE A 141 -4.41 -2.33 -7.64
CA PHE A 141 -3.15 -2.66 -6.99
C PHE A 141 -2.81 -4.15 -7.14
N LYS A 142 -3.75 -5.04 -6.82
CA LYS A 142 -3.55 -6.50 -6.92
C LYS A 142 -3.35 -6.96 -8.36
N LYS A 143 -4.13 -6.42 -9.30
CA LYS A 143 -4.02 -6.71 -10.74
C LYS A 143 -2.63 -6.38 -11.30
N LYS A 144 -1.99 -5.31 -10.84
CA LYS A 144 -0.64 -4.93 -11.29
C LYS A 144 0.44 -5.97 -11.00
N TRP A 145 0.19 -6.88 -10.05
CA TRP A 145 1.10 -7.99 -9.74
C TRP A 145 0.93 -9.21 -10.63
N GLY A 146 0.04 -9.14 -11.62
CA GLY A 146 -0.20 -10.23 -12.58
C GLY A 146 -0.97 -11.41 -11.99
N GLY A 147 -1.64 -11.23 -10.85
CA GLY A 147 -2.45 -12.28 -10.23
C GLY A 147 -3.71 -12.60 -11.05
N GLU A 148 -4.10 -13.86 -11.03
CA GLU A 148 -5.35 -14.34 -11.59
C GLU A 148 -6.47 -14.20 -10.55
N TYR A 149 -7.60 -13.63 -10.95
CA TYR A 149 -8.77 -13.54 -10.09
C TYR A 149 -9.51 -14.87 -10.12
N THR A 150 -9.62 -15.50 -8.96
CA THR A 150 -10.33 -16.77 -8.78
C THR A 150 -11.53 -16.57 -7.88
N GLU A 151 -12.71 -16.92 -8.36
CA GLU A 151 -13.93 -16.91 -7.58
C GLU A 151 -14.16 -18.31 -6.97
N PHE A 152 -14.24 -18.35 -5.65
CA PHE A 152 -14.55 -19.59 -4.93
C PHE A 152 -16.07 -19.80 -4.90
N ILE A 153 -16.49 -21.07 -4.75
CA ILE A 153 -17.91 -21.46 -4.71
C ILE A 153 -18.69 -20.83 -3.53
N GLY A 154 -18.01 -20.17 -2.61
CA GLY A 154 -18.61 -19.53 -1.45
C GLY A 154 -18.59 -20.42 -0.20
N GLU A 155 -19.29 -19.95 0.82
CA GLU A 155 -19.42 -20.65 2.10
C GLU A 155 -20.78 -21.36 2.18
N PHE A 156 -20.78 -22.58 2.69
CA PHE A 156 -21.98 -23.36 2.93
C PHE A 156 -22.14 -23.62 4.42
N ASP A 157 -23.32 -23.31 4.93
CA ASP A 157 -23.65 -23.58 6.33
C ASP A 157 -24.39 -24.93 6.45
N TYR A 158 -23.80 -25.87 7.19
CA TYR A 158 -24.53 -27.06 7.63
C TYR A 158 -25.30 -26.78 8.91
N ILE A 159 -26.64 -26.84 8.86
CA ILE A 159 -27.51 -26.37 9.94
C ILE A 159 -28.02 -27.57 10.74
N GLU A 160 -27.38 -27.88 11.86
CA GLU A 160 -27.86 -28.90 12.81
C GLU A 160 -29.02 -28.38 13.65
N ASN A 161 -28.91 -27.13 14.17
CA ASN A 161 -29.89 -26.54 15.07
C ASN A 161 -30.42 -25.23 14.49
N ARG A 162 -31.63 -25.27 13.94
CA ARG A 162 -32.26 -24.08 13.29
C ARG A 162 -32.45 -22.88 14.23
N PRO A 163 -32.94 -23.03 15.49
CA PRO A 163 -33.04 -21.92 16.42
C PRO A 163 -31.69 -21.25 16.73
N MET A 164 -30.64 -22.02 17.01
CA MET A 164 -29.30 -21.50 17.25
C MET A 164 -28.72 -20.81 16.00
N TYR A 165 -28.93 -21.38 14.83
CA TYR A 165 -28.50 -20.78 13.58
C TYR A 165 -29.19 -19.42 13.33
N PHE A 166 -30.49 -19.32 13.63
CA PHE A 166 -31.22 -18.06 13.57
C PHE A 166 -30.62 -17.02 14.52
N MET A 167 -30.32 -17.41 15.77
CA MET A 167 -29.63 -16.54 16.73
C MET A 167 -28.28 -16.06 16.16
N TYR A 168 -27.48 -16.98 15.65
CA TYR A 168 -26.18 -16.67 15.06
C TYR A 168 -26.28 -15.69 13.87
N LYS A 169 -27.19 -15.95 12.91
CA LYS A 169 -27.36 -15.14 11.70
C LYS A 169 -28.04 -13.79 11.93
N LYS A 170 -28.89 -13.66 12.93
CA LYS A 170 -29.70 -12.47 13.16
C LYS A 170 -29.32 -11.70 14.44
N LEU A 171 -29.25 -12.38 15.57
CA LEU A 171 -29.06 -11.71 16.85
C LEU A 171 -27.61 -11.27 17.07
N ILE A 172 -26.63 -12.07 16.71
CA ILE A 172 -25.22 -11.70 16.87
C ILE A 172 -24.83 -10.50 16.01
N PRO A 173 -25.15 -10.43 14.71
CA PRO A 173 -24.88 -9.24 13.90
C PRO A 173 -25.62 -7.99 14.42
N MET A 174 -26.85 -8.13 14.94
CA MET A 174 -27.59 -7.02 15.52
C MET A 174 -26.92 -6.52 16.80
N TYR A 175 -26.46 -7.43 17.65
CA TYR A 175 -25.69 -7.09 18.86
C TYR A 175 -24.38 -6.36 18.49
N HIS A 176 -23.59 -6.89 17.56
CA HIS A 176 -22.36 -6.23 17.09
C HIS A 176 -22.64 -4.84 16.49
N LYS A 177 -23.71 -4.69 15.76
CA LYS A 177 -24.13 -3.37 15.22
C LYS A 177 -24.45 -2.36 16.34
N MET A 178 -25.09 -2.80 17.40
CA MET A 178 -25.39 -1.95 18.56
C MET A 178 -24.12 -1.57 19.33
N VAL A 179 -23.25 -2.55 19.61
CA VAL A 179 -21.98 -2.32 20.32
C VAL A 179 -21.06 -1.39 19.51
N ASN A 180 -20.90 -1.65 18.23
CA ASN A 180 -20.07 -0.81 17.34
C ASN A 180 -20.64 0.63 17.23
N LYS A 181 -21.96 0.79 17.25
CA LYS A 181 -22.59 2.13 17.28
C LYS A 181 -22.28 2.88 18.59
N LYS A 182 -22.26 2.16 19.72
CA LYS A 182 -21.88 2.71 21.04
C LYS A 182 -20.40 3.11 21.07
N LEU A 183 -19.50 2.22 20.61
CA LEU A 183 -18.07 2.47 20.55
C LEU A 183 -17.72 3.66 19.64
N ARG A 184 -18.33 3.77 18.47
CA ARG A 184 -18.13 4.92 17.57
C ARG A 184 -18.55 6.25 18.22
N LYS A 185 -19.64 6.27 18.97
CA LYS A 185 -20.07 7.47 19.72
C LYS A 185 -19.09 7.84 20.83
N GLN A 186 -18.48 6.87 21.50
CA GLN A 186 -17.47 7.12 22.52
C GLN A 186 -16.16 7.65 21.90
N VAL A 187 -15.71 7.09 20.79
CA VAL A 187 -14.49 7.56 20.08
C VAL A 187 -14.66 9.00 19.59
N GLN A 188 -15.81 9.36 19.02
CA GLN A 188 -16.10 10.74 18.60
C GLN A 188 -16.12 11.76 19.75
N GLN A 189 -16.29 11.32 20.99
CA GLN A 189 -16.28 12.17 22.18
C GLN A 189 -14.84 12.46 22.68
N TYR A 190 -13.83 11.75 22.17
CA TYR A 190 -12.42 11.88 22.53
C TYR A 190 -11.53 12.44 21.41
N GLU A 191 -12.09 12.77 20.23
CA GLU A 191 -11.38 13.57 19.24
C GLU A 191 -11.46 15.05 19.61
N PRO A 192 -10.31 15.72 19.80
CA PRO A 192 -10.25 17.14 20.15
C PRO A 192 -10.72 18.05 19.03
#